data_cdcf5a083d6f36d2952f08f43b8f29cd
#
_entry.id   cdcf5a083d6f36d2952f08f43b8f29cd
#
_cell.length_a   1.000
_cell.length_b   1.000
_cell.length_c   1.000
_cell.angle_alpha   90.00
_cell.angle_beta   90.00
_cell.angle_gamma   90.00
#
_symmetry.space_group_name_H-M   'P 1'
#
loop_
_entity.id
_entity.type
_entity.pdbx_description
1 polymer ?
#
loop_
_entity_poly.entity_id
_entity_poly.type
_entity_poly.pdbx_seq_one_letter_code
_entity_poly.pdbx_strand_id
1 'polypeptide(L)'
;IKKRALLCLKYMNTEYQKLELKNDIQSRVRNDLDKQQREYYLHQQMKTIQEELGGVSHDEESIEMDNKSKNKLWSNKVKDHFEKELSKLKRMNSQVAEYSIQRNYLDLLLDLPWGKYSKDKFNLKRAEQILDRDHFGLEEVKKRILEYIAVLKLRNDMKSPIICLIGPPGVGKTSLGKSISKALGRTYIRVSLGGMRDEAEIRGHRRTYIGALPGRIIQNIKKAGTSNPVFVLDEIDKLTSNSQGDPSSALLEVLDPEQNNDFYDNFLELGYDLSRVMFIATANDISSIHPALRDRMEIINVNGYTLEEKIEISKKHLFTKQLKEHGISKDKLSLNKSVLEKIIDGYTRESGVRGLEKQLAKLIRFVAKSIVMKENYNIKVNINDLNKILGPVKVD
;
A
#
# COMPACT_ATOMS: atom_id res chain seq x y z
N ILE A 1 -7.10 60.83 74.95
CA ILE A 1 -8.32 60.24 74.32
C ILE A 1 -8.15 60.14 72.81
N LYS A 2 -7.81 61.21 72.08
CA LYS A 2 -7.78 61.28 70.59
C LYS A 2 -6.81 60.25 69.96
N LYS A 3 -5.60 60.01 70.51
CA LYS A 3 -4.64 59.01 70.07
C LYS A 3 -5.14 57.56 70.23
N ARG A 4 -5.84 57.25 71.32
CA ARG A 4 -6.43 55.94 71.59
C ARG A 4 -7.58 55.63 70.59
N ALA A 5 -8.44 56.60 70.33
CA ALA A 5 -9.54 56.47 69.42
C ALA A 5 -9.01 56.18 67.94
N LEU A 6 -7.98 56.90 67.53
CA LEU A 6 -7.34 56.70 66.22
C LEU A 6 -6.69 55.33 66.11
N LEU A 7 -6.07 54.81 67.17
CA LEU A 7 -5.44 53.48 67.23
C LEU A 7 -6.52 52.37 67.08
N CYS A 8 -7.60 52.51 67.84
CA CYS A 8 -8.75 51.59 67.78
C CYS A 8 -9.37 51.53 66.40
N LEU A 9 -9.57 52.72 65.78
CA LEU A 9 -10.11 52.81 64.42
C LEU A 9 -9.20 52.14 63.35
N LYS A 10 -7.88 52.27 63.55
CA LYS A 10 -6.89 51.58 62.66
C LYS A 10 -6.95 50.06 62.84
N TYR A 11 -7.06 49.53 64.03
CA TYR A 11 -7.21 48.11 64.26
C TYR A 11 -8.55 47.56 63.68
N MET A 12 -9.63 48.26 63.94
CA MET A 12 -10.96 47.90 63.39
C MET A 12 -10.95 47.86 61.86
N ASN A 13 -10.30 48.82 61.21
CA ASN A 13 -10.21 48.87 59.74
C ASN A 13 -9.35 47.73 59.26
N THR A 14 -8.26 47.39 59.95
CA THR A 14 -7.41 46.25 59.54
C THR A 14 -8.13 44.92 59.75
N GLU A 15 -8.91 44.74 60.76
CA GLU A 15 -9.71 43.52 61.01
C GLU A 15 -10.89 43.43 60.02
N TYR A 16 -11.52 44.54 59.67
CA TYR A 16 -12.56 44.61 58.65
C TYR A 16 -12.00 44.19 57.20
N GLN A 17 -10.86 44.72 56.82
CA GLN A 17 -10.20 44.34 55.59
C GLN A 17 -9.81 42.83 55.54
N LYS A 18 -9.34 42.26 56.67
CA LYS A 18 -9.06 40.82 56.77
C LYS A 18 -10.32 39.97 56.64
N LEU A 19 -11.43 40.38 57.26
CA LEU A 19 -12.73 39.68 57.10
C LEU A 19 -13.31 39.78 55.72
N GLU A 20 -13.20 40.91 55.04
CA GLU A 20 -13.63 41.12 53.70
C GLU A 20 -12.83 40.24 52.71
N LEU A 21 -11.49 40.20 52.87
CA LEU A 21 -10.61 39.34 52.10
C LEU A 21 -10.91 37.84 52.32
N LYS A 22 -11.17 37.46 53.58
CA LYS A 22 -11.55 36.09 53.92
C LYS A 22 -12.86 35.67 53.29
N ASN A 23 -13.88 36.54 53.29
CA ASN A 23 -15.16 36.27 52.62
C ASN A 23 -15.02 36.18 51.11
N ASP A 24 -14.18 37.02 50.51
CA ASP A 24 -13.93 36.99 49.04
C ASP A 24 -13.22 35.72 48.63
N ILE A 25 -12.22 35.28 49.40
CA ILE A 25 -11.52 33.99 49.22
C ILE A 25 -12.51 32.82 49.36
N GLN A 26 -13.33 32.82 50.42
CA GLN A 26 -14.30 31.74 50.62
C GLN A 26 -15.35 31.66 49.51
N SER A 27 -15.83 32.81 48.99
CA SER A 27 -16.79 32.84 47.88
C SER A 27 -16.18 32.34 46.57
N ARG A 28 -14.90 32.69 46.29
CA ARG A 28 -14.15 32.17 45.11
C ARG A 28 -13.94 30.66 45.19
N VAL A 29 -13.47 30.17 46.34
CA VAL A 29 -13.26 28.73 46.57
C VAL A 29 -14.57 27.96 46.42
N ARG A 30 -15.68 28.49 46.96
CA ARG A 30 -17.01 27.87 46.81
C ARG A 30 -17.47 27.82 45.36
N ASN A 31 -17.31 28.92 44.63
CA ASN A 31 -17.66 28.98 43.22
C ASN A 31 -16.78 28.02 42.35
N ASP A 32 -15.50 27.87 42.68
CA ASP A 32 -14.60 26.95 42.00
C ASP A 32 -14.94 25.47 42.31
N LEU A 33 -15.30 25.16 43.55
CA LEU A 33 -15.80 23.85 43.95
C LEU A 33 -17.13 23.49 43.24
N ASP A 34 -18.08 24.43 43.18
CA ASP A 34 -19.37 24.23 42.50
C ASP A 34 -19.17 24.01 41.02
N LYS A 35 -18.22 24.71 40.35
CA LYS A 35 -17.85 24.50 39.00
C LYS A 35 -17.25 23.09 38.76
N GLN A 36 -16.28 22.70 39.60
CA GLN A 36 -15.66 21.38 39.50
C GLN A 36 -16.67 20.24 39.71
N GLN A 37 -17.58 20.38 40.68
CA GLN A 37 -18.63 19.40 40.92
C GLN A 37 -19.60 19.29 39.71
N ARG A 38 -19.94 20.44 39.13
CA ARG A 38 -20.82 20.49 37.95
C ARG A 38 -20.13 19.86 36.70
N GLU A 39 -18.86 20.16 36.50
CA GLU A 39 -18.07 19.54 35.41
C GLU A 39 -17.94 18.04 35.61
N TYR A 40 -17.67 17.59 36.85
CA TYR A 40 -17.61 16.15 37.17
C TYR A 40 -18.96 15.46 36.91
N TYR A 41 -20.08 16.07 37.34
CA TYR A 41 -21.43 15.53 37.15
C TYR A 41 -21.81 15.45 35.67
N LEU A 42 -21.50 16.48 34.88
CA LEU A 42 -21.73 16.51 33.45
C LEU A 42 -20.87 15.45 32.73
N HIS A 43 -19.64 15.26 33.20
CA HIS A 43 -18.74 14.24 32.66
C HIS A 43 -19.25 12.81 32.93
N GLN A 44 -19.76 12.57 34.12
CA GLN A 44 -20.41 11.32 34.52
C GLN A 44 -21.68 11.06 33.66
N GLN A 45 -22.55 12.06 33.52
CA GLN A 45 -23.73 11.92 32.68
C GLN A 45 -23.37 11.61 31.21
N MET A 46 -22.36 12.30 30.64
CA MET A 46 -21.89 12.08 29.31
C MET A 46 -21.33 10.66 29.14
N LYS A 47 -20.61 10.16 30.14
CA LYS A 47 -20.10 8.79 30.18
C LYS A 47 -21.24 7.76 30.18
N THR A 48 -22.24 7.93 31.01
CA THR A 48 -23.43 7.05 31.08
C THR A 48 -24.22 7.06 29.76
N ILE A 49 -24.41 8.23 29.16
CA ILE A 49 -25.08 8.36 27.84
C ILE A 49 -24.27 7.66 26.75
N GLN A 50 -22.93 7.79 26.74
CA GLN A 50 -22.07 7.09 25.77
C GLN A 50 -22.13 5.56 25.96
N GLU A 51 -22.16 5.06 27.20
CA GLU A 51 -22.31 3.64 27.53
C GLU A 51 -23.69 3.10 27.06
N GLU A 52 -24.78 3.85 27.26
CA GLU A 52 -26.13 3.48 26.79
C GLU A 52 -26.28 3.53 25.26
N LEU A 53 -25.54 4.40 24.57
CA LEU A 53 -25.52 4.47 23.10
C LEU A 53 -24.61 3.40 22.46
N GLY A 54 -23.99 2.51 23.26
CA GLY A 54 -23.12 1.43 22.77
C GLY A 54 -21.77 1.93 22.26
N GLY A 55 -21.37 3.14 22.59
CA GLY A 55 -20.02 3.67 22.32
C GLY A 55 -18.99 3.09 23.30
N VAL A 56 -17.91 2.53 22.76
CA VAL A 56 -16.76 2.10 23.59
C VAL A 56 -16.21 3.33 24.30
N SER A 57 -16.02 3.24 25.64
CA SER A 57 -15.51 4.38 26.38
C SER A 57 -14.09 4.71 25.92
N HIS A 58 -13.74 5.98 25.90
CA HIS A 58 -12.41 6.48 25.53
C HIS A 58 -11.28 5.78 26.30
N ASP A 59 -11.53 5.45 27.56
CA ASP A 59 -10.59 4.71 28.40
C ASP A 59 -10.42 3.26 27.94
N GLU A 60 -11.50 2.62 27.50
CA GLU A 60 -11.46 1.24 26.96
C GLU A 60 -10.68 1.15 25.65
N GLU A 61 -10.86 2.10 24.72
CA GLU A 61 -10.06 2.16 23.50
C GLU A 61 -8.55 2.27 23.80
N SER A 62 -8.19 3.13 24.74
CA SER A 62 -6.79 3.33 25.15
C SER A 62 -6.20 2.08 25.81
N ILE A 63 -6.99 1.36 26.60
CA ILE A 63 -6.60 0.09 27.22
C ILE A 63 -6.45 -1.01 26.18
N GLU A 64 -7.35 -1.05 25.20
CA GLU A 64 -7.27 -2.01 24.08
C GLU A 64 -6.00 -1.80 23.24
N MET A 65 -5.65 -0.54 22.92
CA MET A 65 -4.42 -0.19 22.21
C MET A 65 -3.17 -0.60 23.02
N ASP A 66 -3.15 -0.35 24.32
CA ASP A 66 -2.07 -0.76 25.20
C ASP A 66 -1.91 -2.29 25.24
N ASN A 67 -3.01 -3.04 25.32
CA ASN A 67 -2.99 -4.50 25.28
C ASN A 67 -2.53 -5.05 23.94
N LYS A 68 -2.92 -4.45 22.82
CA LYS A 68 -2.44 -4.81 21.48
C LYS A 68 -0.94 -4.55 21.33
N SER A 69 -0.42 -3.49 21.95
CA SER A 69 0.99 -3.12 21.89
C SER A 69 1.92 -4.14 22.54
N LYS A 70 1.49 -4.78 23.65
CA LYS A 70 2.25 -5.79 24.38
C LYS A 70 2.61 -7.02 23.57
N ASN A 71 1.81 -7.32 22.53
CA ASN A 71 2.02 -8.46 21.64
C ASN A 71 2.84 -8.12 20.39
N LYS A 72 3.38 -6.90 20.28
CA LYS A 72 4.13 -6.45 19.11
C LYS A 72 5.64 -6.64 19.29
N LEU A 73 6.30 -7.03 18.20
CA LEU A 73 7.76 -7.17 18.15
C LEU A 73 8.40 -5.82 17.80
N TRP A 74 8.32 -4.87 18.73
CA TRP A 74 8.86 -3.53 18.54
C TRP A 74 10.29 -3.40 19.04
N SER A 75 11.07 -2.52 18.40
CA SER A 75 12.31 -2.02 19.00
C SER A 75 11.98 -1.10 20.17
N ASN A 76 12.92 -0.93 21.09
CA ASN A 76 12.74 -0.01 22.24
C ASN A 76 12.34 1.40 21.78
N LYS A 77 12.97 1.92 20.70
CA LYS A 77 12.66 3.23 20.11
C LYS A 77 11.19 3.37 19.70
N VAL A 78 10.63 2.35 19.04
CA VAL A 78 9.22 2.34 18.58
C VAL A 78 8.28 2.22 19.77
N LYS A 79 8.63 1.38 20.75
CA LYS A 79 7.83 1.19 21.96
C LYS A 79 7.73 2.47 22.78
N ASP A 80 8.86 3.10 23.09
CA ASP A 80 8.90 4.35 23.86
C ASP A 80 8.12 5.47 23.14
N HIS A 81 8.24 5.53 21.82
CA HIS A 81 7.49 6.50 21.03
C HIS A 81 5.98 6.24 21.10
N PHE A 82 5.55 4.97 20.95
CA PHE A 82 4.14 4.59 21.06
C PHE A 82 3.56 4.93 22.45
N GLU A 83 4.25 4.59 23.53
CA GLU A 83 3.82 4.87 24.90
C GLU A 83 3.67 6.38 25.15
N LYS A 84 4.60 7.18 24.62
CA LYS A 84 4.51 8.65 24.68
C LYS A 84 3.29 9.18 23.94
N GLU A 85 3.06 8.70 22.71
CA GLU A 85 1.93 9.15 21.88
C GLU A 85 0.59 8.65 22.43
N LEU A 86 0.53 7.44 23.00
CA LEU A 86 -0.65 6.93 23.71
C LEU A 86 -0.96 7.75 24.97
N SER A 87 0.07 8.17 25.72
CA SER A 87 -0.09 9.05 26.87
C SER A 87 -0.64 10.43 26.49
N LYS A 88 -0.30 10.94 25.30
CA LYS A 88 -0.90 12.16 24.76
C LYS A 88 -2.38 11.94 24.44
N LEU A 89 -2.72 10.84 23.74
CA LEU A 89 -4.11 10.50 23.42
C LEU A 89 -5.00 10.45 24.66
N LYS A 90 -4.53 9.81 25.74
CA LYS A 90 -5.25 9.70 27.03
C LYS A 90 -5.58 11.05 27.67
N ARG A 91 -4.80 12.10 27.39
CA ARG A 91 -5.00 13.46 27.91
C ARG A 91 -5.79 14.37 27.00
N MET A 92 -6.04 13.94 25.75
CA MET A 92 -6.76 14.73 24.75
C MET A 92 -8.27 14.62 24.96
N ASN A 93 -8.99 15.71 24.64
CA ASN A 93 -10.44 15.67 24.61
C ASN A 93 -10.88 14.96 23.33
N SER A 94 -11.74 13.95 23.43
CA SER A 94 -12.26 13.14 22.30
C SER A 94 -13.07 13.94 21.27
N GLN A 95 -13.56 15.11 21.61
CA GLN A 95 -14.35 15.96 20.72
C GLN A 95 -13.51 16.83 19.78
N VAL A 96 -12.19 16.87 19.95
CA VAL A 96 -11.28 17.68 19.14
C VAL A 96 -10.82 16.88 17.93
N ALA A 97 -10.70 17.54 16.77
CA ALA A 97 -10.26 16.87 15.51
C ALA A 97 -8.89 16.19 15.66
N GLU A 98 -7.99 16.78 16.45
CA GLU A 98 -6.67 16.22 16.72
C GLU A 98 -6.72 14.84 17.38
N TYR A 99 -7.77 14.54 18.16
CA TYR A 99 -7.95 13.21 18.75
C TYR A 99 -8.05 12.13 17.67
N SER A 100 -8.87 12.34 16.67
CA SER A 100 -9.04 11.39 15.56
C SER A 100 -7.73 11.19 14.77
N ILE A 101 -6.96 12.26 14.57
CA ILE A 101 -5.65 12.19 13.91
C ILE A 101 -4.68 11.36 14.75
N GLN A 102 -4.61 11.62 16.03
CA GLN A 102 -3.73 10.90 16.96
C GLN A 102 -4.11 9.42 17.09
N ARG A 103 -5.41 9.12 17.17
CA ARG A 103 -5.93 7.76 17.19
C ARG A 103 -5.55 7.00 15.91
N ASN A 104 -5.82 7.57 14.71
CA ASN A 104 -5.47 6.96 13.43
C ASN A 104 -3.95 6.71 13.31
N TYR A 105 -3.14 7.58 13.88
CA TYR A 105 -1.70 7.42 13.95
C TYR A 105 -1.29 6.21 14.81
N LEU A 106 -1.85 6.08 16.01
CA LEU A 106 -1.59 4.94 16.89
C LEU A 106 -2.11 3.62 16.29
N ASP A 107 -3.26 3.64 15.62
CA ASP A 107 -3.78 2.50 14.87
C ASP A 107 -2.81 2.09 13.74
N LEU A 108 -2.23 3.05 13.02
CA LEU A 108 -1.21 2.75 12.01
C LEU A 108 0.02 2.07 12.63
N LEU A 109 0.54 2.58 13.75
CA LEU A 109 1.67 1.97 14.46
C LEU A 109 1.38 0.52 14.88
N LEU A 110 0.15 0.28 15.37
CA LEU A 110 -0.32 -1.05 15.76
C LEU A 110 -0.51 -1.98 14.55
N ASP A 111 -0.98 -1.48 13.44
CA ASP A 111 -1.30 -2.29 12.26
C ASP A 111 -0.07 -2.66 11.44
N LEU A 112 1.02 -1.88 11.55
CA LEU A 112 2.26 -2.21 10.86
C LEU A 112 2.85 -3.53 11.38
N PRO A 113 3.37 -4.37 10.46
CA PRO A 113 3.88 -5.71 10.79
C PRO A 113 5.34 -5.68 11.28
N TRP A 114 5.63 -4.90 12.32
CA TRP A 114 6.97 -4.76 12.88
C TRP A 114 7.59 -6.12 13.22
N GLY A 115 8.77 -6.41 12.65
CA GLY A 115 9.50 -7.65 12.92
C GLY A 115 8.79 -8.95 12.50
N LYS A 116 7.64 -8.86 11.82
CA LYS A 116 6.89 -10.01 11.34
C LYS A 116 7.30 -10.37 9.92
N TYR A 117 8.04 -11.47 9.77
CA TYR A 117 8.53 -11.93 8.48
C TYR A 117 7.84 -13.22 8.06
N SER A 118 7.54 -13.34 6.75
CA SER A 118 7.17 -14.62 6.13
C SER A 118 8.41 -15.48 5.97
N LYS A 119 8.26 -16.80 6.11
CA LYS A 119 9.37 -17.75 5.89
C LYS A 119 9.65 -17.90 4.40
N ASP A 120 10.86 -17.61 3.99
CA ASP A 120 11.30 -17.72 2.61
C ASP A 120 11.42 -19.18 2.17
N LYS A 121 10.94 -19.47 0.97
CA LYS A 121 10.99 -20.79 0.34
C LYS A 121 11.99 -20.78 -0.81
N PHE A 122 13.28 -20.79 -0.49
CA PHE A 122 14.36 -20.82 -1.50
C PHE A 122 14.52 -22.20 -2.15
N ASN A 123 13.51 -22.67 -2.88
CA ASN A 123 13.58 -23.91 -3.66
C ASN A 123 13.61 -23.56 -5.15
N LEU A 124 14.80 -23.61 -5.77
CA LEU A 124 15.02 -23.26 -7.18
C LEU A 124 14.21 -24.12 -8.14
N LYS A 125 14.10 -25.44 -7.92
CA LYS A 125 13.29 -26.33 -8.76
C LYS A 125 11.82 -25.93 -8.74
N ARG A 126 11.29 -25.58 -7.55
CA ARG A 126 9.91 -25.09 -7.42
C ARG A 126 9.75 -23.71 -8.09
N ALA A 127 10.73 -22.83 -7.96
CA ALA A 127 10.71 -21.52 -8.60
C ALA A 127 10.65 -21.64 -10.12
N GLU A 128 11.49 -22.49 -10.70
CA GLU A 128 11.50 -22.85 -12.12
C GLU A 128 10.14 -23.37 -12.58
N GLN A 129 9.57 -24.36 -11.88
CA GLN A 129 8.24 -24.89 -12.20
C GLN A 129 7.13 -23.83 -12.18
N ILE A 130 7.19 -22.90 -11.23
CA ILE A 130 6.21 -21.80 -11.16
C ILE A 130 6.38 -20.85 -12.33
N LEU A 131 7.62 -20.47 -12.65
CA LEU A 131 7.92 -19.58 -13.78
C LEU A 131 7.49 -20.22 -15.10
N ASP A 132 7.79 -21.51 -15.31
CA ASP A 132 7.40 -22.23 -16.54
C ASP A 132 5.89 -22.43 -16.68
N ARG A 133 5.22 -22.68 -15.56
CA ARG A 133 3.78 -22.82 -15.55
C ARG A 133 3.07 -21.51 -15.84
N ASP A 134 3.55 -20.40 -15.24
CA ASP A 134 2.87 -19.10 -15.29
C ASP A 134 3.30 -18.28 -16.54
N HIS A 135 4.46 -18.58 -17.16
CA HIS A 135 5.02 -17.85 -18.31
C HIS A 135 5.55 -18.80 -19.38
N PHE A 136 5.05 -18.64 -20.61
CA PHE A 136 5.56 -19.36 -21.77
C PHE A 136 6.73 -18.59 -22.40
N GLY A 137 7.78 -19.30 -22.83
CA GLY A 137 9.00 -18.67 -23.37
C GLY A 137 9.79 -17.91 -22.29
N LEU A 138 10.46 -16.83 -22.69
CA LEU A 138 11.25 -15.95 -21.82
C LEU A 138 12.38 -16.69 -21.08
N GLU A 139 13.03 -17.66 -21.72
CA GLU A 139 14.00 -18.55 -21.07
C GLU A 139 15.18 -17.79 -20.45
N GLU A 140 15.73 -16.78 -21.12
CA GLU A 140 16.80 -15.94 -20.58
C GLU A 140 16.37 -15.15 -19.35
N VAL A 141 15.14 -14.61 -19.36
CA VAL A 141 14.56 -13.85 -18.24
C VAL A 141 14.38 -14.78 -17.03
N LYS A 142 13.83 -15.97 -17.24
CA LYS A 142 13.65 -16.98 -16.19
C LYS A 142 14.99 -17.40 -15.59
N LYS A 143 15.98 -17.66 -16.45
CA LYS A 143 17.33 -18.01 -16.01
C LYS A 143 17.93 -16.92 -15.12
N ARG A 144 17.86 -15.65 -15.52
CA ARG A 144 18.34 -14.52 -14.71
C ARG A 144 17.61 -14.39 -13.38
N ILE A 145 16.30 -14.58 -13.36
CA ILE A 145 15.51 -14.58 -12.13
C ILE A 145 15.95 -15.73 -11.20
N LEU A 146 16.19 -16.94 -11.72
CA LEU A 146 16.66 -18.06 -10.94
C LEU A 146 18.07 -17.85 -10.39
N GLU A 147 18.99 -17.29 -11.17
CA GLU A 147 20.33 -16.86 -10.73
C GLU A 147 20.23 -15.87 -9.57
N TYR A 148 19.38 -14.87 -9.69
CA TYR A 148 19.14 -13.89 -8.63
C TYR A 148 18.60 -14.52 -7.34
N ILE A 149 17.61 -15.42 -7.44
CA ILE A 149 17.06 -16.16 -6.28
C ILE A 149 18.14 -17.05 -5.64
N ALA A 150 19.03 -17.64 -6.44
CA ALA A 150 20.15 -18.44 -5.94
C ALA A 150 21.15 -17.60 -5.14
N VAL A 151 21.49 -16.40 -5.63
CA VAL A 151 22.36 -15.45 -4.91
C VAL A 151 21.73 -15.03 -3.58
N LEU A 152 20.44 -14.68 -3.57
CA LEU A 152 19.73 -14.35 -2.34
C LEU A 152 19.75 -15.48 -1.30
N LYS A 153 19.62 -16.71 -1.77
CA LYS A 153 19.72 -17.90 -0.91
C LYS A 153 21.10 -18.08 -0.29
N LEU A 154 22.17 -17.83 -1.07
CA LEU A 154 23.56 -18.00 -0.62
C LEU A 154 23.98 -16.90 0.34
N ARG A 155 23.64 -15.65 0.03
CA ARG A 155 24.00 -14.49 0.87
C ARG A 155 23.20 -14.40 2.15
N ASN A 156 21.99 -14.96 2.16
CA ASN A 156 21.02 -14.84 3.25
C ASN A 156 20.71 -13.40 3.67
N ASP A 157 20.99 -12.44 2.78
CA ASP A 157 20.65 -11.03 2.90
C ASP A 157 19.96 -10.54 1.61
N MET A 158 19.30 -9.38 1.68
CA MET A 158 18.62 -8.77 0.54
C MET A 158 19.41 -7.61 -0.07
N LYS A 159 20.70 -7.45 0.29
CA LYS A 159 21.59 -6.41 -0.23
C LYS A 159 22.07 -6.71 -1.65
N SER A 160 21.15 -7.12 -2.52
CA SER A 160 21.43 -7.37 -3.94
C SER A 160 20.86 -6.24 -4.78
N PRO A 161 21.40 -5.96 -5.97
CA PRO A 161 20.82 -5.00 -6.90
C PRO A 161 19.34 -5.29 -7.14
N ILE A 162 18.57 -4.23 -7.36
CA ILE A 162 17.13 -4.37 -7.59
C ILE A 162 16.91 -4.87 -9.01
N ILE A 163 16.06 -5.88 -9.18
CA ILE A 163 15.68 -6.35 -10.52
C ILE A 163 14.83 -5.28 -11.21
N CYS A 164 15.22 -4.84 -12.40
CA CYS A 164 14.42 -4.01 -13.27
C CYS A 164 14.06 -4.74 -14.55
N LEU A 165 12.77 -5.06 -14.75
CA LEU A 165 12.25 -5.70 -15.95
C LEU A 165 11.89 -4.65 -16.99
N ILE A 166 12.64 -4.58 -18.08
CA ILE A 166 12.46 -3.58 -19.15
C ILE A 166 11.96 -4.26 -20.43
N GLY A 167 10.98 -3.65 -21.08
CA GLY A 167 10.49 -4.14 -22.37
C GLY A 167 9.14 -3.54 -22.75
N PRO A 168 8.62 -3.88 -23.92
CA PRO A 168 7.38 -3.31 -24.42
C PRO A 168 6.18 -3.63 -23.50
N PRO A 169 5.09 -2.85 -23.62
CA PRO A 169 3.89 -3.12 -22.84
C PRO A 169 3.26 -4.46 -23.21
N GLY A 170 2.70 -5.16 -22.20
CA GLY A 170 1.97 -6.41 -22.42
C GLY A 170 2.81 -7.68 -22.54
N VAL A 171 4.12 -7.64 -22.27
CA VAL A 171 4.99 -8.83 -22.26
C VAL A 171 5.01 -9.58 -20.94
N GLY A 172 4.23 -9.15 -19.97
CA GLY A 172 4.09 -9.88 -18.69
C GLY A 172 5.06 -9.48 -17.57
N LYS A 173 5.73 -8.32 -17.66
CA LYS A 173 6.66 -7.83 -16.62
C LYS A 173 6.07 -7.86 -15.20
N THR A 174 4.90 -7.29 -15.01
CA THR A 174 4.21 -7.24 -13.71
C THR A 174 3.77 -8.63 -13.23
N SER A 175 3.41 -9.53 -14.15
CA SER A 175 3.05 -10.91 -13.80
C SER A 175 4.27 -11.76 -13.41
N LEU A 176 5.45 -11.50 -13.98
CA LEU A 176 6.72 -12.10 -13.54
C LEU A 176 7.00 -11.79 -12.07
N GLY A 177 6.85 -10.53 -11.64
CA GLY A 177 6.98 -10.16 -10.22
C GLY A 177 6.01 -10.93 -9.31
N LYS A 178 4.78 -11.17 -9.75
CA LYS A 178 3.82 -12.00 -9.01
C LYS A 178 4.26 -13.47 -8.92
N SER A 179 4.84 -14.01 -9.98
CA SER A 179 5.34 -15.39 -9.97
C SER A 179 6.58 -15.56 -9.12
N ILE A 180 7.46 -14.55 -9.06
CA ILE A 180 8.60 -14.49 -8.15
C ILE A 180 8.10 -14.52 -6.69
N SER A 181 7.09 -13.71 -6.35
CA SER A 181 6.53 -13.71 -4.99
C SER A 181 5.97 -15.07 -4.58
N LYS A 182 5.27 -15.75 -5.48
CA LYS A 182 4.78 -17.13 -5.26
C LYS A 182 5.92 -18.13 -5.07
N ALA A 183 6.98 -18.01 -5.85
CA ALA A 183 8.15 -18.85 -5.76
C ALA A 183 8.85 -18.74 -4.40
N LEU A 184 9.01 -17.52 -3.90
CA LEU A 184 9.58 -17.20 -2.59
C LEU A 184 8.62 -17.47 -1.43
N GLY A 185 7.33 -17.57 -1.67
CA GLY A 185 6.30 -17.68 -0.62
C GLY A 185 6.05 -16.39 0.14
N ARG A 186 6.34 -15.24 -0.48
CA ARG A 186 6.15 -13.90 0.08
C ARG A 186 4.85 -13.25 -0.39
N THR A 187 4.34 -12.31 0.37
CA THR A 187 3.19 -11.48 -0.04
C THR A 187 3.59 -10.61 -1.23
N TYR A 188 2.70 -10.54 -2.23
CA TYR A 188 2.86 -9.71 -3.42
C TYR A 188 2.19 -8.36 -3.24
N ILE A 189 2.92 -7.29 -3.48
CA ILE A 189 2.43 -5.92 -3.51
C ILE A 189 2.78 -5.28 -4.85
N ARG A 190 1.84 -4.55 -5.43
CA ARG A 190 2.06 -3.74 -6.63
C ARG A 190 1.78 -2.28 -6.32
N VAL A 191 2.73 -1.42 -6.64
CA VAL A 191 2.61 0.04 -6.55
C VAL A 191 2.87 0.60 -7.93
N SER A 192 1.86 1.26 -8.53
CA SER A 192 2.06 2.01 -9.77
C SER A 192 2.67 3.37 -9.44
N LEU A 193 3.80 3.65 -10.05
CA LEU A 193 4.53 4.92 -9.94
C LEU A 193 4.14 5.89 -11.06
N GLY A 194 3.48 5.38 -12.11
CA GLY A 194 3.04 6.21 -13.22
C GLY A 194 2.05 7.29 -12.79
N GLY A 195 2.42 8.55 -13.06
CA GLY A 195 1.62 9.72 -12.69
C GLY A 195 1.89 10.29 -11.30
N MET A 196 2.81 9.69 -10.52
CA MET A 196 3.29 10.30 -9.28
C MET A 196 4.11 11.56 -9.59
N ARG A 197 3.85 12.63 -8.85
CA ARG A 197 4.49 13.93 -9.04
C ARG A 197 5.03 14.52 -7.75
N ASP A 198 4.57 14.04 -6.61
CA ASP A 198 4.89 14.56 -5.29
C ASP A 198 5.68 13.51 -4.50
N GLU A 199 6.81 13.95 -3.93
CA GLU A 199 7.63 13.15 -3.02
C GLU A 199 6.83 12.66 -1.81
N ALA A 200 5.86 13.46 -1.35
CA ALA A 200 5.00 13.11 -0.22
C ALA A 200 4.14 11.87 -0.48
N GLU A 201 3.88 11.49 -1.75
CA GLU A 201 3.22 10.23 -2.05
C GLU A 201 4.07 9.01 -1.63
N ILE A 202 5.41 9.14 -1.62
CA ILE A 202 6.33 8.06 -1.23
C ILE A 202 6.66 8.13 0.25
N ARG A 203 7.05 9.34 0.74
CA ARG A 203 7.49 9.59 2.12
C ARG A 203 6.39 9.97 3.10
N GLY A 204 5.14 10.13 2.63
CA GLY A 204 4.04 10.59 3.47
C GLY A 204 4.03 12.10 3.69
N HIS A 205 2.87 12.61 4.09
CA HIS A 205 2.66 14.01 4.47
C HIS A 205 2.99 14.22 5.95
N ARG A 206 3.43 15.40 6.32
CA ARG A 206 3.60 15.74 7.74
C ARG A 206 2.26 15.65 8.46
N ARG A 207 2.23 14.96 9.60
CA ARG A 207 1.02 14.67 10.38
C ARG A 207 0.24 15.92 10.83
N THR A 208 0.90 17.07 10.87
CA THR A 208 0.29 18.36 11.24
C THR A 208 -0.71 18.90 10.20
N TYR A 209 -0.70 18.39 8.98
CA TYR A 209 -1.64 18.83 7.94
C TYR A 209 -2.96 18.07 8.03
N ILE A 210 -4.08 18.80 7.82
CA ILE A 210 -5.41 18.19 7.73
C ILE A 210 -5.44 17.28 6.50
N GLY A 211 -5.83 16.02 6.69
CA GLY A 211 -5.85 15.02 5.60
C GLY A 211 -4.50 14.37 5.31
N ALA A 212 -3.49 14.57 6.16
CA ALA A 212 -2.21 13.90 6.03
C ALA A 212 -2.37 12.37 6.00
N LEU A 213 -1.61 11.73 5.11
CA LEU A 213 -1.59 10.28 4.93
C LEU A 213 -0.15 9.78 4.96
N PRO A 214 0.10 8.56 5.46
CA PRO A 214 1.39 7.91 5.34
C PRO A 214 1.74 7.67 3.86
N GLY A 215 3.02 7.57 3.56
CA GLY A 215 3.50 7.27 2.22
C GLY A 215 3.00 5.91 1.69
N ARG A 216 2.94 5.78 0.37
CA ARG A 216 2.47 4.55 -0.28
C ARG A 216 3.27 3.32 0.10
N ILE A 217 4.55 3.47 0.42
CA ILE A 217 5.40 2.37 0.88
C ILE A 217 4.86 1.82 2.20
N ILE A 218 4.69 2.67 3.21
CA ILE A 218 4.19 2.30 4.54
C ILE A 218 2.74 1.76 4.46
N GLN A 219 1.86 2.43 3.70
CA GLN A 219 0.49 1.94 3.50
C GLN A 219 0.44 0.52 2.93
N ASN A 220 1.32 0.20 1.99
CA ASN A 220 1.36 -1.11 1.37
C ASN A 220 2.06 -2.17 2.23
N ILE A 221 3.05 -1.80 3.05
CA ILE A 221 3.59 -2.68 4.10
C ILE A 221 2.48 -3.09 5.08
N LYS A 222 1.66 -2.12 5.54
CA LYS A 222 0.47 -2.42 6.37
C LYS A 222 -0.44 -3.44 5.70
N LYS A 223 -0.78 -3.25 4.41
CA LYS A 223 -1.62 -4.17 3.62
C LYS A 223 -0.98 -5.55 3.44
N ALA A 224 0.34 -5.63 3.34
CA ALA A 224 1.07 -6.89 3.21
C ALA A 224 0.96 -7.78 4.45
N GLY A 225 0.85 -7.18 5.64
CA GLY A 225 0.83 -7.87 6.92
C GLY A 225 2.14 -8.58 7.29
N THR A 226 3.21 -8.35 6.51
CA THR A 226 4.58 -8.86 6.73
C THR A 226 5.60 -7.80 6.33
N SER A 227 6.76 -7.76 7.01
CA SER A 227 7.84 -6.79 6.76
C SER A 227 8.78 -7.20 5.62
N ASN A 228 8.57 -8.34 4.96
CA ASN A 228 9.38 -8.82 3.85
C ASN A 228 8.57 -9.19 2.59
N PRO A 229 7.63 -8.36 2.14
CA PRO A 229 6.90 -8.63 0.90
C PRO A 229 7.80 -8.51 -0.33
N VAL A 230 7.27 -8.93 -1.48
CA VAL A 230 7.81 -8.56 -2.79
C VAL A 230 7.03 -7.35 -3.28
N PHE A 231 7.72 -6.23 -3.44
CA PHE A 231 7.19 -4.99 -3.98
C PHE A 231 7.47 -4.88 -5.46
N VAL A 232 6.46 -4.81 -6.28
CA VAL A 232 6.58 -4.49 -7.70
C VAL A 232 6.27 -3.01 -7.91
N LEU A 233 7.30 -2.24 -8.23
CA LEU A 233 7.25 -0.82 -8.57
C LEU A 233 7.01 -0.70 -10.07
N ASP A 234 5.76 -0.52 -10.45
CA ASP A 234 5.35 -0.56 -11.86
C ASP A 234 5.43 0.83 -12.51
N GLU A 235 5.91 0.88 -13.75
CA GLU A 235 6.06 2.10 -14.56
C GLU A 235 7.02 3.15 -13.94
N ILE A 236 8.21 2.71 -13.48
CA ILE A 236 9.23 3.62 -12.91
C ILE A 236 9.75 4.65 -13.93
N ASP A 237 9.66 4.32 -15.21
CA ASP A 237 10.00 5.19 -16.34
C ASP A 237 9.03 6.38 -16.53
N LYS A 238 7.90 6.38 -15.82
CA LYS A 238 6.89 7.45 -15.89
C LYS A 238 6.90 8.39 -14.70
N LEU A 239 7.92 8.30 -13.87
CA LEU A 239 8.15 9.29 -12.81
C LEU A 239 8.55 10.62 -13.44
N THR A 240 7.91 11.69 -13.00
CA THR A 240 8.24 13.04 -13.46
C THR A 240 8.58 13.90 -12.25
N SER A 241 9.75 14.54 -12.28
CA SER A 241 10.11 15.57 -11.32
C SER A 241 9.38 16.88 -11.66
N ASN A 242 8.84 17.53 -10.64
CA ASN A 242 8.15 18.81 -10.74
C ASN A 242 8.72 19.80 -9.70
N SER A 243 8.26 21.05 -9.77
CA SER A 243 8.56 22.09 -8.77
C SER A 243 8.07 21.76 -7.34
N GLN A 244 7.23 20.75 -7.18
CA GLN A 244 6.67 20.33 -5.89
C GLN A 244 7.47 19.18 -5.21
N GLY A 245 8.51 18.68 -5.84
CA GLY A 245 9.37 17.62 -5.30
C GLY A 245 9.89 16.67 -6.38
N ASP A 246 10.83 15.83 -5.98
CA ASP A 246 11.42 14.80 -6.83
C ASP A 246 11.14 13.41 -6.26
N PRO A 247 10.09 12.71 -6.75
CA PRO A 247 9.80 11.34 -6.34
C PRO A 247 10.97 10.37 -6.56
N SER A 248 11.87 10.66 -7.52
CA SER A 248 13.02 9.82 -7.79
C SER A 248 14.01 9.83 -6.64
N SER A 249 14.20 10.98 -5.99
CA SER A 249 15.04 11.11 -4.79
C SER A 249 14.49 10.32 -3.60
N ALA A 250 13.17 10.36 -3.39
CA ALA A 250 12.54 9.56 -2.35
C ALA A 250 12.67 8.04 -2.62
N LEU A 251 12.57 7.65 -3.89
CA LEU A 251 12.78 6.25 -4.27
C LEU A 251 14.23 5.79 -4.12
N LEU A 252 15.19 6.67 -4.31
CA LEU A 252 16.61 6.34 -4.06
C LEU A 252 16.82 5.88 -2.62
N GLU A 253 16.22 6.56 -1.64
CA GLU A 253 16.29 6.15 -0.23
C GLU A 253 15.62 4.80 0.03
N VAL A 254 14.45 4.56 -0.58
CA VAL A 254 13.72 3.27 -0.48
C VAL A 254 14.53 2.12 -1.08
N LEU A 255 15.21 2.38 -2.20
CA LEU A 255 15.88 1.36 -3.00
C LEU A 255 17.36 1.19 -2.66
N ASP A 256 17.96 2.10 -1.92
CA ASP A 256 19.36 2.00 -1.51
C ASP A 256 19.50 1.05 -0.32
N PRO A 257 20.23 -0.09 -0.46
CA PRO A 257 20.42 -1.04 0.64
C PRO A 257 21.17 -0.48 1.85
N GLU A 258 21.87 0.67 1.69
CA GLU A 258 22.58 1.33 2.78
C GLU A 258 21.66 2.23 3.60
N GLN A 259 20.59 2.75 3.00
CA GLN A 259 19.67 3.72 3.61
C GLN A 259 18.31 3.10 3.98
N ASN A 260 17.87 2.07 3.28
CA ASN A 260 16.51 1.52 3.43
C ASN A 260 16.25 0.77 4.74
N ASN A 261 17.27 0.53 5.55
CA ASN A 261 17.14 -0.06 6.88
C ASN A 261 16.50 0.89 7.90
N ASP A 262 16.48 2.20 7.63
CA ASP A 262 15.85 3.23 8.47
C ASP A 262 15.06 4.22 7.59
N PHE A 263 14.21 3.70 6.69
CA PHE A 263 13.39 4.54 5.80
C PHE A 263 12.46 5.42 6.61
N TYR A 264 12.61 6.73 6.50
CA TYR A 264 11.83 7.71 7.25
C TYR A 264 10.58 8.14 6.49
N ASP A 265 9.42 7.90 7.09
CA ASP A 265 8.13 8.40 6.58
C ASP A 265 7.69 9.60 7.44
N ASN A 266 7.31 10.70 6.78
CA ASN A 266 6.97 11.97 7.45
C ASN A 266 5.70 11.88 8.30
N PHE A 267 4.78 10.97 7.96
CA PHE A 267 3.57 10.74 8.75
C PHE A 267 3.87 9.82 9.94
N LEU A 268 4.67 8.80 9.71
CA LEU A 268 5.05 7.84 10.75
C LEU A 268 5.98 8.45 11.81
N GLU A 269 6.80 9.44 11.42
CA GLU A 269 7.82 10.11 12.25
C GLU A 269 8.84 9.12 12.87
N LEU A 270 8.95 7.94 12.31
CA LEU A 270 9.85 6.86 12.71
C LEU A 270 10.47 6.22 11.47
N GLY A 271 11.68 5.70 11.63
CA GLY A 271 12.29 4.87 10.60
C GLY A 271 11.64 3.48 10.56
N TYR A 272 11.41 2.97 9.37
CA TYR A 272 10.93 1.61 9.14
C TYR A 272 11.96 0.81 8.36
N ASP A 273 12.29 -0.40 8.82
CA ASP A 273 13.27 -1.26 8.18
C ASP A 273 12.68 -1.93 6.92
N LEU A 274 13.14 -1.49 5.75
CA LEU A 274 12.82 -2.05 4.45
C LEU A 274 13.91 -3.00 3.91
N SER A 275 14.98 -3.25 4.65
CA SER A 275 16.15 -4.02 4.19
C SER A 275 15.83 -5.46 3.76
N ARG A 276 14.71 -6.01 4.25
CA ARG A 276 14.25 -7.37 3.89
C ARG A 276 13.15 -7.39 2.84
N VAL A 277 12.72 -6.24 2.37
CA VAL A 277 11.77 -6.12 1.25
C VAL A 277 12.48 -6.44 -0.05
N MET A 278 11.88 -7.24 -0.90
CA MET A 278 12.37 -7.46 -2.26
C MET A 278 11.69 -6.50 -3.22
N PHE A 279 12.46 -5.57 -3.79
CA PHE A 279 11.96 -4.64 -4.78
C PHE A 279 12.20 -5.16 -6.19
N ILE A 280 11.18 -5.07 -7.05
CA ILE A 280 11.23 -5.36 -8.48
C ILE A 280 10.66 -4.16 -9.20
N ALA A 281 11.44 -3.52 -10.05
CA ALA A 281 10.97 -2.41 -10.88
C ALA A 281 10.51 -2.93 -12.25
N THR A 282 9.54 -2.24 -12.86
CA THR A 282 9.18 -2.45 -14.27
C THR A 282 9.23 -1.14 -15.02
N ALA A 283 9.71 -1.17 -16.25
CA ALA A 283 9.78 -0.02 -17.15
C ALA A 283 9.50 -0.45 -18.59
N ASN A 284 9.09 0.50 -19.42
CA ASN A 284 8.98 0.27 -20.86
C ASN A 284 10.24 0.77 -21.59
N ASP A 285 10.85 1.84 -21.09
CA ASP A 285 12.04 2.45 -21.68
C ASP A 285 13.09 2.74 -20.61
N ILE A 286 14.33 2.30 -20.85
CA ILE A 286 15.46 2.52 -19.96
C ILE A 286 15.91 3.98 -19.95
N SER A 287 15.76 4.68 -21.07
CA SER A 287 16.23 6.07 -21.21
C SER A 287 15.47 7.06 -20.34
N SER A 288 14.22 6.71 -20.00
CA SER A 288 13.33 7.51 -19.16
C SER A 288 13.55 7.29 -17.66
N ILE A 289 14.38 6.31 -17.27
CA ILE A 289 14.70 6.07 -15.86
C ILE A 289 15.80 7.03 -15.41
N HIS A 290 15.62 7.65 -14.24
CA HIS A 290 16.63 8.53 -13.66
C HIS A 290 17.99 7.79 -13.51
N PRO A 291 19.12 8.37 -13.96
CA PRO A 291 20.42 7.69 -13.97
C PRO A 291 20.82 7.09 -12.62
N ALA A 292 20.65 7.83 -11.53
CA ALA A 292 20.99 7.35 -10.19
C ALA A 292 20.18 6.12 -9.74
N LEU A 293 18.92 5.97 -10.18
CA LEU A 293 18.12 4.78 -9.95
C LEU A 293 18.61 3.61 -10.80
N ARG A 294 18.92 3.88 -12.08
CA ARG A 294 19.40 2.88 -13.02
C ARG A 294 20.70 2.20 -12.57
N ASP A 295 21.61 2.98 -12.02
CA ASP A 295 22.91 2.48 -11.52
C ASP A 295 22.79 1.50 -10.34
N ARG A 296 21.63 1.47 -9.66
CA ARG A 296 21.32 0.54 -8.56
C ARG A 296 20.53 -0.68 -8.99
N MET A 297 20.23 -0.81 -10.30
CA MET A 297 19.34 -1.83 -10.82
C MET A 297 20.07 -2.86 -11.68
N GLU A 298 19.75 -4.13 -11.50
CA GLU A 298 20.07 -5.17 -12.46
C GLU A 298 18.99 -5.21 -13.53
N ILE A 299 19.37 -4.82 -14.76
CA ILE A 299 18.45 -4.70 -15.89
C ILE A 299 18.29 -6.05 -16.56
N ILE A 300 17.03 -6.50 -16.66
CA ILE A 300 16.63 -7.70 -17.40
C ILE A 300 15.70 -7.27 -18.53
N ASN A 301 16.16 -7.45 -19.77
CA ASN A 301 15.37 -7.13 -20.94
C ASN A 301 14.33 -8.24 -21.22
N VAL A 302 13.06 -7.83 -21.28
CA VAL A 302 11.93 -8.71 -21.60
C VAL A 302 11.50 -8.40 -23.04
N ASN A 303 11.89 -9.24 -23.96
CA ASN A 303 11.61 -9.05 -25.39
C ASN A 303 10.11 -9.24 -25.70
N GLY A 304 9.70 -8.74 -26.87
CA GLY A 304 8.38 -9.05 -27.43
C GLY A 304 8.26 -10.52 -27.83
N TYR A 305 7.04 -10.99 -27.96
CA TYR A 305 6.75 -12.37 -28.34
C TYR A 305 6.67 -12.54 -29.87
N THR A 306 7.16 -13.69 -30.35
CA THR A 306 6.96 -14.14 -31.72
C THR A 306 5.49 -14.55 -31.97
N LEU A 307 5.11 -14.76 -33.20
CA LEU A 307 3.76 -15.22 -33.57
C LEU A 307 3.43 -16.56 -32.89
N GLU A 308 4.37 -17.51 -32.96
CA GLU A 308 4.22 -18.83 -32.36
C GLU A 308 4.05 -18.75 -30.82
N GLU A 309 4.85 -17.94 -30.16
CA GLU A 309 4.74 -17.71 -28.73
C GLU A 309 3.40 -17.08 -28.34
N LYS A 310 2.91 -16.09 -29.10
CA LYS A 310 1.59 -15.49 -28.87
C LYS A 310 0.45 -16.49 -29.00
N ILE A 311 0.54 -17.40 -29.97
CA ILE A 311 -0.44 -18.48 -30.16
C ILE A 311 -0.46 -19.42 -28.95
N GLU A 312 0.71 -19.84 -28.51
CA GLU A 312 0.83 -20.75 -27.35
C GLU A 312 0.40 -20.07 -26.03
N ILE A 313 0.78 -18.80 -25.81
CA ILE A 313 0.32 -18.00 -24.68
C ILE A 313 -1.21 -17.86 -24.72
N SER A 314 -1.78 -17.63 -25.91
CA SER A 314 -3.23 -17.54 -26.07
C SER A 314 -3.94 -18.82 -25.66
N LYS A 315 -3.48 -19.97 -26.12
CA LYS A 315 -4.07 -21.28 -25.84
C LYS A 315 -3.94 -21.65 -24.35
N LYS A 316 -2.72 -21.51 -23.80
CA LYS A 316 -2.42 -21.99 -22.46
C LYS A 316 -2.95 -21.08 -21.36
N HIS A 317 -2.92 -19.75 -21.60
CA HIS A 317 -3.17 -18.76 -20.55
C HIS A 317 -4.35 -17.84 -20.83
N LEU A 318 -4.31 -17.06 -21.95
CA LEU A 318 -5.25 -15.97 -22.14
C LEU A 318 -6.68 -16.46 -22.36
N PHE A 319 -6.87 -17.42 -23.25
CA PHE A 319 -8.21 -17.93 -23.58
C PHE A 319 -8.88 -18.57 -22.37
N THR A 320 -8.17 -19.44 -21.66
CA THR A 320 -8.69 -20.06 -20.45
C THR A 320 -9.03 -19.05 -19.35
N LYS A 321 -8.17 -18.04 -19.16
CA LYS A 321 -8.39 -16.94 -18.21
C LYS A 321 -9.67 -16.16 -18.57
N GLN A 322 -9.76 -15.74 -19.85
CA GLN A 322 -10.89 -14.94 -20.33
C GLN A 322 -12.21 -15.70 -20.30
N LEU A 323 -12.25 -17.01 -20.63
CA LEU A 323 -13.43 -17.83 -20.45
C LEU A 323 -13.92 -17.82 -18.99
N LYS A 324 -13.00 -18.02 -18.05
CA LYS A 324 -13.32 -18.02 -16.62
C LYS A 324 -13.84 -16.66 -16.13
N GLU A 325 -13.20 -15.55 -16.55
CA GLU A 325 -13.61 -14.19 -16.19
C GLU A 325 -15.01 -13.83 -16.71
N HIS A 326 -15.42 -14.41 -17.86
CA HIS A 326 -16.73 -14.19 -18.45
C HIS A 326 -17.76 -15.29 -18.12
N GLY A 327 -17.43 -16.24 -17.24
CA GLY A 327 -18.36 -17.29 -16.82
C GLY A 327 -18.74 -18.31 -17.89
N ILE A 328 -17.91 -18.49 -18.94
CA ILE A 328 -18.16 -19.44 -20.02
C ILE A 328 -17.33 -20.71 -19.78
N SER A 329 -17.98 -21.87 -19.88
CA SER A 329 -17.31 -23.17 -19.79
C SER A 329 -16.56 -23.47 -21.12
N LYS A 330 -15.47 -24.26 -21.02
CA LYS A 330 -14.57 -24.56 -22.14
C LYS A 330 -15.23 -25.30 -23.31
N ASP A 331 -16.30 -26.03 -23.06
CA ASP A 331 -17.09 -26.77 -24.05
C ASP A 331 -17.93 -25.85 -24.96
N LYS A 332 -18.21 -24.63 -24.53
CA LYS A 332 -19.06 -23.68 -25.24
C LYS A 332 -18.32 -22.86 -26.30
N LEU A 333 -16.99 -22.84 -26.31
CA LEU A 333 -16.21 -22.10 -27.28
C LEU A 333 -14.83 -22.72 -27.49
N SER A 334 -14.43 -22.86 -28.75
CA SER A 334 -13.08 -23.31 -29.13
C SER A 334 -12.50 -22.48 -30.26
N LEU A 335 -11.20 -22.24 -30.22
CA LEU A 335 -10.44 -21.49 -31.22
C LEU A 335 -9.36 -22.37 -31.82
N ASN A 336 -9.31 -22.45 -33.14
CA ASN A 336 -8.28 -23.14 -33.87
C ASN A 336 -7.03 -22.27 -34.03
N LYS A 337 -5.89 -22.90 -34.33
CA LYS A 337 -4.61 -22.21 -34.55
C LYS A 337 -4.72 -21.13 -35.62
N SER A 338 -5.33 -21.44 -36.77
CA SER A 338 -5.52 -20.51 -37.88
C SER A 338 -6.36 -19.27 -37.54
N VAL A 339 -7.36 -19.44 -36.64
CA VAL A 339 -8.16 -18.32 -36.15
C VAL A 339 -7.33 -17.41 -35.23
N LEU A 340 -6.51 -17.99 -34.33
CA LEU A 340 -5.60 -17.22 -33.51
C LEU A 340 -4.55 -16.46 -34.31
N GLU A 341 -3.95 -17.11 -35.33
CA GLU A 341 -3.03 -16.47 -36.27
C GLU A 341 -3.69 -15.25 -36.93
N LYS A 342 -4.90 -15.41 -37.45
CA LYS A 342 -5.63 -14.32 -38.11
C LYS A 342 -5.98 -13.19 -37.12
N ILE A 343 -6.29 -13.49 -35.84
CA ILE A 343 -6.52 -12.48 -34.83
C ILE A 343 -5.22 -11.72 -34.56
N ILE A 344 -4.10 -12.41 -34.43
CA ILE A 344 -2.80 -11.80 -34.12
C ILE A 344 -2.37 -10.89 -35.27
N ASP A 345 -2.37 -11.39 -36.51
CA ASP A 345 -1.89 -10.66 -37.65
C ASP A 345 -2.84 -9.54 -38.12
N GLY A 346 -4.14 -9.81 -38.11
CA GLY A 346 -5.13 -8.88 -38.71
C GLY A 346 -5.71 -7.88 -37.69
N TYR A 347 -5.65 -8.14 -36.39
CA TYR A 347 -6.33 -7.30 -35.37
C TYR A 347 -5.41 -6.75 -34.29
N THR A 348 -4.16 -7.25 -34.17
CA THR A 348 -3.23 -6.79 -33.12
C THR A 348 -1.84 -6.56 -33.73
N ARG A 349 -1.36 -5.31 -33.67
CA ARG A 349 0.01 -4.93 -34.01
C ARG A 349 0.75 -4.49 -32.78
N GLU A 350 1.21 -5.46 -31.97
CA GLU A 350 1.89 -5.20 -30.72
C GLU A 350 3.00 -6.21 -30.45
N SER A 351 4.01 -5.80 -29.71
CA SER A 351 5.09 -6.71 -29.28
C SER A 351 4.65 -7.67 -28.18
N GLY A 352 3.67 -7.27 -27.35
CA GLY A 352 3.09 -8.07 -26.27
C GLY A 352 1.81 -8.80 -26.65
N VAL A 353 0.97 -9.08 -25.67
CA VAL A 353 -0.30 -9.80 -25.80
C VAL A 353 -1.50 -9.06 -25.20
N ARG A 354 -1.37 -7.76 -24.87
CA ARG A 354 -2.45 -6.99 -24.22
C ARG A 354 -3.60 -6.69 -25.17
N GLY A 355 -3.31 -6.35 -26.40
CA GLY A 355 -4.30 -6.16 -27.45
C GLY A 355 -4.97 -7.47 -27.83
N LEU A 356 -4.18 -8.55 -27.94
CA LEU A 356 -4.67 -9.89 -28.19
C LEU A 356 -5.66 -10.35 -27.11
N GLU A 357 -5.34 -10.13 -25.84
CA GLU A 357 -6.26 -10.41 -24.72
C GLU A 357 -7.57 -9.63 -24.85
N LYS A 358 -7.52 -8.36 -25.27
CA LYS A 358 -8.73 -7.54 -25.51
C LYS A 358 -9.57 -8.08 -26.67
N GLN A 359 -8.96 -8.56 -27.74
CA GLN A 359 -9.69 -9.15 -28.88
C GLN A 359 -10.34 -10.49 -28.49
N LEU A 360 -9.63 -11.34 -27.76
CA LEU A 360 -10.19 -12.57 -27.20
C LEU A 360 -11.37 -12.29 -26.26
N ALA A 361 -11.23 -11.29 -25.37
CA ALA A 361 -12.33 -10.87 -24.49
C ALA A 361 -13.55 -10.36 -25.28
N LYS A 362 -13.33 -9.61 -26.40
CA LYS A 362 -14.42 -9.14 -27.26
C LYS A 362 -15.17 -10.32 -27.91
N LEU A 363 -14.44 -11.30 -28.40
CA LEU A 363 -15.00 -12.52 -28.99
C LEU A 363 -15.81 -13.33 -27.96
N ILE A 364 -15.24 -13.51 -26.77
CA ILE A 364 -15.89 -14.23 -25.67
C ILE A 364 -17.16 -13.52 -25.23
N ARG A 365 -17.16 -12.18 -25.12
CA ARG A 365 -18.37 -11.39 -24.79
C ARG A 365 -19.47 -11.54 -25.84
N PHE A 366 -19.10 -11.59 -27.12
CA PHE A 366 -20.08 -11.85 -28.19
C PHE A 366 -20.76 -13.21 -27.97
N VAL A 367 -19.99 -14.26 -27.71
CA VAL A 367 -20.54 -15.59 -27.41
C VAL A 367 -21.37 -15.60 -26.14
N ALA A 368 -20.93 -14.91 -25.07
CA ALA A 368 -21.71 -14.77 -23.84
C ALA A 368 -23.09 -14.16 -24.10
N LYS A 369 -23.15 -13.07 -24.90
CA LYS A 369 -24.42 -12.45 -25.31
C LYS A 369 -25.31 -13.44 -26.05
N SER A 370 -24.77 -14.17 -27.05
CA SER A 370 -25.55 -15.13 -27.84
C SER A 370 -26.11 -16.27 -26.98
N ILE A 371 -25.35 -16.76 -26.00
CA ILE A 371 -25.83 -17.77 -25.03
C ILE A 371 -27.01 -17.24 -24.22
N VAL A 372 -26.89 -16.02 -23.65
CA VAL A 372 -27.95 -15.42 -22.82
C VAL A 372 -29.20 -15.12 -23.63
N MET A 373 -29.06 -14.62 -24.86
CA MET A 373 -30.16 -14.30 -25.77
C MET A 373 -30.72 -15.54 -26.50
N LYS A 374 -30.14 -16.74 -26.27
CA LYS A 374 -30.48 -17.98 -26.98
C LYS A 374 -30.39 -17.86 -28.50
N GLU A 375 -29.46 -17.04 -28.99
CA GLU A 375 -29.13 -16.88 -30.41
C GLU A 375 -28.21 -18.01 -30.86
N ASN A 376 -28.29 -18.39 -32.12
CA ASN A 376 -27.38 -19.36 -32.73
C ASN A 376 -25.97 -18.77 -32.87
N TYR A 377 -24.96 -19.49 -32.38
CA TYR A 377 -23.55 -19.15 -32.56
C TYR A 377 -22.70 -20.41 -32.83
N ASN A 378 -21.57 -20.23 -33.48
CA ASN A 378 -20.64 -21.31 -33.78
C ASN A 378 -19.75 -21.59 -32.55
N ILE A 379 -19.82 -22.80 -31.99
CA ILE A 379 -18.90 -23.23 -30.89
C ILE A 379 -17.45 -23.22 -31.42
N LYS A 380 -17.22 -23.64 -32.68
CA LYS A 380 -15.93 -23.54 -33.35
C LYS A 380 -15.94 -22.30 -34.21
N VAL A 381 -15.31 -21.24 -33.77
CA VAL A 381 -15.21 -19.99 -34.53
C VAL A 381 -14.37 -20.18 -35.78
N ASN A 382 -14.86 -19.70 -36.92
CA ASN A 382 -14.17 -19.71 -38.20
C ASN A 382 -13.61 -18.32 -38.52
N ILE A 383 -12.67 -18.26 -39.47
CA ILE A 383 -12.04 -17.00 -39.91
C ILE A 383 -13.10 -15.99 -40.39
N ASN A 384 -14.12 -16.47 -41.12
CA ASN A 384 -15.22 -15.64 -41.65
C ASN A 384 -16.06 -14.99 -40.53
N ASP A 385 -16.17 -15.64 -39.38
CA ASP A 385 -16.92 -15.10 -38.20
C ASP A 385 -16.19 -13.93 -37.56
N LEU A 386 -14.86 -13.83 -37.72
CA LEU A 386 -14.05 -12.78 -37.11
C LEU A 386 -14.45 -11.38 -37.59
N ASN A 387 -14.72 -11.19 -38.87
CA ASN A 387 -15.15 -9.90 -39.41
C ASN A 387 -16.49 -9.44 -38.78
N LYS A 388 -17.40 -10.40 -38.58
CA LYS A 388 -18.70 -10.12 -37.92
C LYS A 388 -18.55 -9.76 -36.46
N ILE A 389 -17.63 -10.42 -35.73
CA ILE A 389 -17.48 -10.29 -34.29
C ILE A 389 -16.53 -9.15 -33.93
N LEU A 390 -15.38 -9.08 -34.59
CA LEU A 390 -14.31 -8.12 -34.29
C LEU A 390 -14.36 -6.85 -35.16
N GLY A 391 -15.11 -6.90 -36.25
CA GLY A 391 -15.15 -5.86 -37.29
C GLY A 391 -14.14 -6.10 -38.40
N PRO A 392 -13.96 -5.14 -39.33
CA PRO A 392 -13.01 -5.28 -40.43
C PRO A 392 -11.58 -5.43 -39.90
N VAL A 393 -10.76 -6.14 -40.70
CA VAL A 393 -9.33 -6.29 -40.43
C VAL A 393 -8.70 -4.90 -40.30
N LYS A 394 -7.90 -4.68 -39.30
CA LYS A 394 -7.31 -3.37 -39.00
C LYS A 394 -5.94 -3.17 -39.63
N VAL A 395 -5.35 -4.24 -40.08
CA VAL A 395 -3.99 -4.29 -40.64
C VAL A 395 -4.01 -5.20 -41.85
N ASP A 396 -3.75 -4.62 -42.99
CA ASP A 396 -3.49 -5.34 -44.26
C ASP A 396 -2.02 -5.72 -44.35
#